data_e2c4cb56e58bb094d07e2b47f3fbd9d4
#
_entry.id   e2c4cb56e58bb094d07e2b47f3fbd9d4
#
_cell.length_a   1.000
_cell.length_b   1.000
_cell.length_c   1.000
_cell.angle_alpha   90.00
_cell.angle_beta   90.00
_cell.angle_gamma   90.00
#
_symmetry.space_group_name_H-M   'P 1'
#
loop_
_entity.id
_entity.type
_entity.pdbx_description
1 polymer ?
#
loop_
_entity_poly.entity_id
_entity_poly.type
_entity_poly.pdbx_seq_one_letter_code
_entity_poly.pdbx_strand_id
1 'polypeptide(L)'
;MNRLHVAVVGLGPMGQVHASNIAKLPDASLHAVASRRPEVAQEIAQRYHANRFYSDYDQLFDDPDLDAVVIATGCAEHPEHIIQAAQHGLHIFTEKPIGFTLEAIDQALAAVQKADVYLQVGFMRRFDPGYAAAKKKIDEGAIGRPLMFKGVSRDPFWPEKQDGPGYNTTFLDLGVHDFDLARWLMGSEVSEVYAVGKVLVYPKLAEFGDVDNALVSLTFENEALGSIDFSRNARYGYDIRAEVLGDEGALMIGGLQQTPLLALSRDGVTHDVFPWYPQRFADAFTAELAAFLDALQKGRAPEPDGIEGRRASEIGLAAVESWRGGQVAKVSA
;
A
#
# COMPACT_ATOMS: atom_id res chain seq x y z
N MET A 1 -23.39 7.97 17.03
CA MET A 1 -22.10 7.42 17.52
C MET A 1 -21.17 8.58 17.73
N ASN A 2 -20.25 8.51 18.72
CA ASN A 2 -19.24 9.54 18.86
C ASN A 2 -18.26 9.45 17.68
N ARG A 3 -17.82 10.59 17.16
CA ARG A 3 -16.77 10.63 16.12
C ARG A 3 -15.46 10.19 16.74
N LEU A 4 -14.72 9.33 16.03
CA LEU A 4 -13.37 8.92 16.45
C LEU A 4 -12.39 10.09 16.28
N HIS A 5 -11.57 10.31 17.27
CA HIS A 5 -10.48 11.28 17.23
C HIS A 5 -9.23 10.65 16.63
N VAL A 6 -8.89 11.04 15.43
CA VAL A 6 -7.79 10.45 14.65
C VAL A 6 -6.66 11.46 14.47
N ALA A 7 -5.44 11.00 14.67
CA ALA A 7 -4.24 11.78 14.33
C ALA A 7 -3.56 11.26 13.07
N VAL A 8 -2.78 12.14 12.41
CA VAL A 8 -1.89 11.76 11.30
C VAL A 8 -0.45 12.09 11.67
N VAL A 9 0.41 11.07 11.67
CA VAL A 9 1.85 11.18 11.93
C VAL A 9 2.62 11.07 10.62
N GLY A 10 3.42 12.12 10.31
CA GLY A 10 4.11 12.23 9.02
C GLY A 10 3.24 12.92 7.96
N LEU A 11 3.62 14.14 7.59
CA LEU A 11 2.87 14.98 6.65
C LEU A 11 3.60 15.10 5.30
N GLY A 12 4.14 13.98 4.81
CA GLY A 12 4.56 13.80 3.43
C GLY A 12 3.35 13.76 2.48
N PRO A 13 3.56 13.41 1.19
CA PRO A 13 2.47 13.35 0.22
C PRO A 13 1.29 12.48 0.69
N MET A 14 1.55 11.27 1.21
CA MET A 14 0.49 10.38 1.68
C MET A 14 -0.18 10.89 2.97
N GLY A 15 0.59 11.38 3.94
CA GLY A 15 0.00 11.94 5.17
C GLY A 15 -0.93 13.12 4.89
N GLN A 16 -0.65 13.95 3.90
CA GLN A 16 -1.56 15.03 3.48
C GLN A 16 -2.83 14.49 2.81
N VAL A 17 -2.73 13.41 2.03
CA VAL A 17 -3.90 12.71 1.45
C VAL A 17 -4.78 12.17 2.58
N HIS A 18 -4.20 11.48 3.55
CA HIS A 18 -4.93 10.93 4.68
C HIS A 18 -5.56 12.02 5.56
N ALA A 19 -4.84 13.09 5.89
CA ALA A 19 -5.39 14.22 6.63
C ALA A 19 -6.60 14.85 5.92
N SER A 20 -6.49 15.04 4.58
CA SER A 20 -7.60 15.52 3.76
C SER A 20 -8.80 14.57 3.76
N ASN A 21 -8.56 13.26 3.71
CA ASN A 21 -9.64 12.27 3.69
C ASN A 21 -10.33 12.17 5.04
N ILE A 22 -9.58 12.08 6.16
CA ILE A 22 -10.14 12.05 7.52
C ILE A 22 -11.02 13.27 7.77
N ALA A 23 -10.58 14.46 7.38
CA ALA A 23 -11.33 15.70 7.57
C ALA A 23 -12.70 15.70 6.86
N LYS A 24 -12.90 14.85 5.84
CA LYS A 24 -14.16 14.73 5.09
C LYS A 24 -15.05 13.59 5.56
N LEU A 25 -14.50 12.62 6.32
CA LEU A 25 -15.25 11.47 6.78
C LEU A 25 -16.15 11.85 7.96
N PRO A 26 -17.47 11.51 7.92
CA PRO A 26 -18.43 11.93 8.93
C PRO A 26 -18.16 11.28 10.29
N ASP A 27 -17.56 10.09 10.29
CA ASP A 27 -17.37 9.24 11.47
C ASP A 27 -16.07 9.51 12.21
N ALA A 28 -15.22 10.40 11.69
CA ALA A 28 -13.95 10.80 12.31
C ALA A 28 -13.83 12.32 12.48
N SER A 29 -12.93 12.72 13.36
CA SER A 29 -12.42 14.07 13.51
C SER A 29 -10.91 14.02 13.34
N LEU A 30 -10.36 14.82 12.44
CA LEU A 30 -8.92 15.04 12.39
C LEU A 30 -8.52 15.82 13.65
N HIS A 31 -8.20 15.08 14.72
CA HIS A 31 -7.92 15.69 16.02
C HIS A 31 -6.55 16.33 16.05
N ALA A 32 -5.54 15.63 15.54
CA ALA A 32 -4.16 16.11 15.55
C ALA A 32 -3.40 15.74 14.26
N VAL A 33 -2.37 16.51 13.97
CA VAL A 33 -1.39 16.20 12.92
C VAL A 33 0.02 16.43 13.46
N ALA A 34 1.00 15.62 13.01
CA ALA A 34 2.39 15.80 13.41
C ALA A 34 3.37 15.74 12.25
N SER A 35 4.35 16.62 12.29
CA SER A 35 5.48 16.66 11.36
C SER A 35 6.71 17.23 12.04
N ARG A 36 7.88 16.65 11.81
CA ARG A 36 9.18 17.23 12.24
C ARG A 36 9.47 18.63 11.68
N ARG A 37 8.65 19.09 10.72
CA ARG A 37 8.63 20.47 10.22
C ARG A 37 7.42 21.20 10.81
N PRO A 38 7.60 22.03 11.84
CA PRO A 38 6.49 22.66 12.57
C PRO A 38 5.58 23.50 11.66
N GLU A 39 6.16 24.19 10.67
CA GLU A 39 5.43 25.01 9.71
C GLU A 39 4.47 24.18 8.85
N VAL A 40 4.85 22.95 8.49
CA VAL A 40 3.98 22.02 7.74
C VAL A 40 2.87 21.50 8.64
N ALA A 41 3.17 21.15 9.89
CA ALA A 41 2.17 20.68 10.85
C ALA A 41 1.10 21.78 11.09
N GLN A 42 1.54 23.01 11.31
CA GLN A 42 0.64 24.15 11.52
C GLN A 42 -0.21 24.44 10.28
N GLU A 43 0.40 24.45 9.08
CA GLU A 43 -0.31 24.69 7.82
C GLU A 43 -1.41 23.64 7.58
N ILE A 44 -1.08 22.36 7.74
CA ILE A 44 -2.03 21.26 7.52
C ILE A 44 -3.13 21.26 8.57
N ALA A 45 -2.80 21.54 9.84
CA ALA A 45 -3.80 21.70 10.89
C ALA A 45 -4.80 22.81 10.57
N GLN A 46 -4.33 23.98 10.14
CA GLN A 46 -5.19 25.09 9.73
C GLN A 46 -6.04 24.74 8.50
N ARG A 47 -5.44 24.11 7.48
CA ARG A 47 -6.11 23.76 6.21
C ARG A 47 -7.27 22.80 6.42
N TYR A 48 -7.11 21.81 7.30
CA TYR A 48 -8.09 20.76 7.54
C TYR A 48 -8.80 20.83 8.90
N HIS A 49 -8.62 21.96 9.63
CA HIS A 49 -9.26 22.24 10.91
C HIS A 49 -8.96 21.19 11.98
N ALA A 50 -7.71 20.69 12.04
CA ALA A 50 -7.27 19.85 13.14
C ALA A 50 -7.22 20.66 14.44
N ASN A 51 -7.59 20.05 15.55
CA ASN A 51 -7.64 20.73 16.85
C ASN A 51 -6.22 21.05 17.39
N ARG A 52 -5.26 20.17 17.07
CA ARG A 52 -3.88 20.26 17.56
C ARG A 52 -2.88 19.98 16.43
N PHE A 53 -1.65 20.46 16.63
CA PHE A 53 -0.52 20.06 15.81
C PHE A 53 0.73 19.89 16.69
N TYR A 54 1.58 18.96 16.29
CA TYR A 54 2.81 18.61 16.99
C TYR A 54 4.01 18.64 16.06
N SER A 55 5.17 19.05 16.60
CA SER A 55 6.47 18.93 15.91
C SER A 55 7.29 17.73 16.43
N ASP A 56 6.82 17.12 17.49
CA ASP A 56 7.38 15.96 18.15
C ASP A 56 6.32 14.83 18.17
N TYR A 57 6.70 13.67 17.68
CA TYR A 57 5.77 12.54 17.56
C TYR A 57 5.44 11.91 18.93
N ASP A 58 6.40 11.92 19.89
CA ASP A 58 6.16 11.41 21.24
C ASP A 58 5.04 12.19 21.93
N GLN A 59 5.06 13.53 21.78
CA GLN A 59 3.99 14.38 22.33
C GLN A 59 2.63 14.11 21.69
N LEU A 60 2.59 13.70 20.43
CA LEU A 60 1.32 13.31 19.77
C LEU A 60 0.81 11.99 20.36
N PHE A 61 1.67 10.99 20.53
CA PHE A 61 1.24 9.69 21.09
C PHE A 61 0.78 9.81 22.53
N ASP A 62 1.31 10.79 23.29
CA ASP A 62 0.87 11.10 24.66
C ASP A 62 -0.48 11.85 24.75
N ASP A 63 -1.11 12.23 23.60
CA ASP A 63 -2.38 12.94 23.59
C ASP A 63 -3.54 12.03 24.05
N PRO A 64 -4.14 12.28 25.24
CA PRO A 64 -5.13 11.38 25.84
C PRO A 64 -6.50 11.41 25.14
N ASP A 65 -6.71 12.35 24.23
CA ASP A 65 -7.98 12.50 23.52
C ASP A 65 -8.03 11.69 22.20
N LEU A 66 -6.95 10.93 21.87
CA LEU A 66 -6.87 10.16 20.63
C LEU A 66 -7.46 8.75 20.79
N ASP A 67 -8.21 8.33 19.77
CA ASP A 67 -8.69 6.94 19.60
C ASP A 67 -7.79 6.15 18.65
N ALA A 68 -7.27 6.80 17.60
CA ALA A 68 -6.51 6.14 16.55
C ALA A 68 -5.48 7.07 15.90
N VAL A 69 -4.50 6.46 15.26
CA VAL A 69 -3.44 7.15 14.53
C VAL A 69 -3.25 6.58 13.12
N VAL A 70 -3.00 7.47 12.16
CA VAL A 70 -2.56 7.14 10.80
C VAL A 70 -1.06 7.42 10.70
N ILE A 71 -0.26 6.39 10.50
CA ILE A 71 1.20 6.47 10.36
C ILE A 71 1.55 6.55 8.87
N ALA A 72 2.07 7.70 8.45
CA ALA A 72 2.50 8.00 7.07
C ALA A 72 3.89 8.69 7.05
N THR A 73 4.77 8.25 7.95
CA THR A 73 6.17 8.68 8.05
C THR A 73 7.05 8.03 7.00
N GLY A 74 8.36 8.11 7.12
CA GLY A 74 9.27 7.30 6.30
C GLY A 74 9.14 5.81 6.64
N CYS A 75 9.12 4.95 5.63
CA CYS A 75 8.84 3.52 5.81
C CYS A 75 9.78 2.82 6.83
N ALA A 76 11.03 3.30 6.98
CA ALA A 76 11.96 2.79 7.98
C ALA A 76 11.52 3.07 9.44
N GLU A 77 10.66 4.06 9.64
CA GLU A 77 10.19 4.51 10.94
C GLU A 77 8.85 3.87 11.33
N HIS A 78 8.15 3.21 10.39
CA HIS A 78 6.84 2.62 10.64
C HIS A 78 6.84 1.64 11.82
N PRO A 79 7.80 0.67 11.95
CA PRO A 79 7.79 -0.27 13.08
C PRO A 79 7.86 0.41 14.43
N GLU A 80 8.73 1.42 14.56
CA GLU A 80 8.89 2.18 15.81
C GLU A 80 7.61 2.93 16.16
N HIS A 81 7.01 3.64 15.23
CA HIS A 81 5.79 4.39 15.48
C HIS A 81 4.58 3.47 15.75
N ILE A 82 4.52 2.28 15.12
CA ILE A 82 3.51 1.26 15.46
C ILE A 82 3.66 0.81 16.89
N ILE A 83 4.90 0.52 17.34
CA ILE A 83 5.18 0.13 18.71
C ILE A 83 4.76 1.22 19.70
N GLN A 84 5.14 2.48 19.44
CA GLN A 84 4.77 3.62 20.26
C GLN A 84 3.25 3.80 20.35
N ALA A 85 2.56 3.83 19.20
CA ALA A 85 1.11 3.95 19.17
C ALA A 85 0.40 2.83 19.95
N ALA A 86 0.86 1.58 19.78
CA ALA A 86 0.33 0.43 20.52
C ALA A 86 0.54 0.58 22.03
N GLN A 87 1.72 1.02 22.47
CA GLN A 87 2.02 1.25 23.90
C GLN A 87 1.11 2.30 24.55
N HIS A 88 0.59 3.25 23.75
CA HIS A 88 -0.38 4.26 24.22
C HIS A 88 -1.84 3.83 24.02
N GLY A 89 -2.08 2.58 23.60
CA GLY A 89 -3.43 2.04 23.44
C GLY A 89 -4.18 2.57 22.22
N LEU A 90 -3.49 3.18 21.25
CA LEU A 90 -4.10 3.73 20.04
C LEU A 90 -4.33 2.64 18.99
N HIS A 91 -5.47 2.67 18.34
CA HIS A 91 -5.69 1.89 17.13
C HIS A 91 -4.88 2.47 15.96
N ILE A 92 -4.41 1.63 15.05
CA ILE A 92 -3.37 2.00 14.10
C ILE A 92 -3.82 1.74 12.65
N PHE A 93 -3.72 2.75 11.81
CA PHE A 93 -3.61 2.61 10.37
C PHE A 93 -2.16 2.93 9.98
N THR A 94 -1.48 2.08 9.25
CA THR A 94 -0.11 2.35 8.80
C THR A 94 0.02 2.25 7.30
N GLU A 95 0.79 3.15 6.68
CA GLU A 95 1.20 3.00 5.30
C GLU A 95 2.11 1.78 5.11
N LYS A 96 2.10 1.27 3.91
CA LYS A 96 2.97 0.17 3.48
C LYS A 96 4.39 0.67 3.09
N PRO A 97 5.41 -0.18 3.13
CA PRO A 97 5.47 -1.45 3.85
C PRO A 97 5.51 -1.20 5.37
N ILE A 98 5.08 -2.20 6.16
CA ILE A 98 5.15 -2.08 7.63
C ILE A 98 6.58 -1.86 8.11
N GLY A 99 7.56 -2.46 7.41
CA GLY A 99 8.98 -2.37 7.72
C GLY A 99 9.82 -3.03 6.64
N PHE A 100 11.12 -2.95 6.78
CA PHE A 100 12.09 -3.48 5.80
C PHE A 100 12.75 -4.80 6.21
N THR A 101 12.52 -5.26 7.43
CA THR A 101 12.98 -6.56 7.90
C THR A 101 11.85 -7.26 8.65
N LEU A 102 11.82 -8.59 8.59
CA LEU A 102 10.80 -9.37 9.28
C LEU A 102 10.90 -9.21 10.79
N GLU A 103 12.12 -9.08 11.34
CA GLU A 103 12.33 -8.85 12.78
C GLU A 103 11.64 -7.56 13.26
N ALA A 104 11.79 -6.46 12.51
CA ALA A 104 11.16 -5.19 12.88
C ALA A 104 9.64 -5.26 12.76
N ILE A 105 9.15 -5.94 11.71
CA ILE A 105 7.71 -6.17 11.51
C ILE A 105 7.16 -7.03 12.66
N ASP A 106 7.81 -8.13 12.99
CA ASP A 106 7.38 -9.05 14.05
C ASP A 106 7.36 -8.37 15.43
N GLN A 107 8.34 -7.51 15.72
CA GLN A 107 8.34 -6.70 16.95
C GLN A 107 7.17 -5.73 17.00
N ALA A 108 6.85 -5.07 15.90
CA ALA A 108 5.71 -4.16 15.80
C ALA A 108 4.37 -4.92 15.99
N LEU A 109 4.20 -6.05 15.32
CA LEU A 109 2.99 -6.88 15.46
C LEU A 109 2.84 -7.46 16.87
N ALA A 110 3.94 -7.86 17.52
CA ALA A 110 3.91 -8.31 18.92
C ALA A 110 3.47 -7.20 19.87
N ALA A 111 3.88 -5.94 19.64
CA ALA A 111 3.44 -4.80 20.43
C ALA A 111 1.93 -4.54 20.25
N VAL A 112 1.43 -4.59 19.00
CA VAL A 112 0.00 -4.45 18.69
C VAL A 112 -0.82 -5.53 19.41
N GLN A 113 -0.40 -6.78 19.31
CA GLN A 113 -1.06 -7.90 19.97
C GLN A 113 -1.06 -7.75 21.50
N LYS A 114 0.09 -7.37 22.09
CA LYS A 114 0.22 -7.18 23.53
C LYS A 114 -0.67 -6.06 24.07
N ALA A 115 -0.84 -5.00 23.30
CA ALA A 115 -1.67 -3.85 23.65
C ALA A 115 -3.16 -4.06 23.42
N ASP A 116 -3.54 -5.16 22.74
CA ASP A 116 -4.92 -5.46 22.33
C ASP A 116 -5.56 -4.33 21.50
N VAL A 117 -4.77 -3.75 20.59
CA VAL A 117 -5.22 -2.71 19.66
C VAL A 117 -5.32 -3.26 18.24
N TYR A 118 -6.10 -2.61 17.40
CA TYR A 118 -6.24 -2.99 15.99
C TYR A 118 -5.19 -2.28 15.12
N LEU A 119 -4.71 -3.00 14.10
CA LEU A 119 -3.83 -2.47 13.08
C LEU A 119 -4.35 -2.81 11.68
N GLN A 120 -4.50 -1.79 10.82
CA GLN A 120 -4.75 -1.94 9.38
C GLN A 120 -3.55 -1.44 8.58
N VAL A 121 -3.24 -2.12 7.49
CA VAL A 121 -2.18 -1.72 6.54
C VAL A 121 -2.80 -1.05 5.32
N GLY A 122 -2.19 0.02 4.83
CA GLY A 122 -2.62 0.81 3.68
C GLY A 122 -2.42 0.11 2.33
N PHE A 123 -3.13 -0.99 2.10
CA PHE A 123 -3.24 -1.66 0.82
C PHE A 123 -4.47 -1.16 0.06
N MET A 124 -4.45 0.11 -0.33
CA MET A 124 -5.57 0.80 -0.97
C MET A 124 -6.14 0.06 -2.19
N ARG A 125 -5.35 -0.76 -2.89
CA ARG A 125 -5.83 -1.50 -4.07
C ARG A 125 -6.96 -2.48 -3.72
N ARG A 126 -7.02 -3.04 -2.50
CA ARG A 126 -8.14 -3.90 -2.04
C ARG A 126 -9.47 -3.13 -1.97
N PHE A 127 -9.41 -1.80 -1.85
CA PHE A 127 -10.56 -0.90 -1.77
C PHE A 127 -10.88 -0.20 -3.10
N ASP A 128 -10.09 -0.43 -4.14
CA ASP A 128 -10.41 0.04 -5.50
C ASP A 128 -11.62 -0.73 -6.03
N PRO A 129 -12.62 -0.03 -6.61
CA PRO A 129 -13.86 -0.67 -7.05
C PRO A 129 -13.65 -1.84 -8.02
N GLY A 130 -12.64 -1.76 -8.90
CA GLY A 130 -12.33 -2.83 -9.85
C GLY A 130 -11.78 -4.08 -9.17
N TYR A 131 -10.81 -3.91 -8.26
CA TYR A 131 -10.23 -5.03 -7.52
C TYR A 131 -11.22 -5.64 -6.53
N ALA A 132 -11.99 -4.81 -5.81
CA ALA A 132 -13.03 -5.29 -4.90
C ALA A 132 -14.13 -6.09 -5.63
N ALA A 133 -14.58 -5.61 -6.80
CA ALA A 133 -15.54 -6.33 -7.63
C ALA A 133 -14.97 -7.65 -8.18
N ALA A 134 -13.69 -7.67 -8.55
CA ALA A 134 -13.02 -8.89 -9.00
C ALA A 134 -12.95 -9.93 -7.88
N LYS A 135 -12.51 -9.53 -6.68
CA LYS A 135 -12.47 -10.42 -5.50
C LYS A 135 -13.83 -11.02 -5.21
N LYS A 136 -14.88 -10.18 -5.17
CA LYS A 136 -16.25 -10.67 -4.97
C LYS A 136 -16.64 -11.72 -6.01
N LYS A 137 -16.35 -11.50 -7.30
CA LYS A 137 -16.63 -12.47 -8.36
C LYS A 137 -15.85 -13.77 -8.20
N ILE A 138 -14.59 -13.71 -7.76
CA ILE A 138 -13.76 -14.88 -7.47
C ILE A 138 -14.39 -15.68 -6.33
N ASP A 139 -14.78 -15.01 -5.24
CA ASP A 139 -15.39 -15.65 -4.06
C ASP A 139 -16.77 -16.25 -4.36
N GLU A 140 -17.50 -15.71 -5.34
CA GLU A 140 -18.76 -16.24 -5.88
C GLU A 140 -18.54 -17.40 -6.87
N GLY A 141 -17.27 -17.76 -7.19
CA GLY A 141 -16.92 -18.83 -8.11
C GLY A 141 -17.08 -18.49 -9.59
N ALA A 142 -17.20 -17.20 -9.96
CA ALA A 142 -17.52 -16.78 -11.33
C ALA A 142 -16.48 -17.15 -12.40
N ILE A 143 -15.25 -17.49 -12.00
CA ILE A 143 -14.17 -17.94 -12.90
C ILE A 143 -13.70 -19.37 -12.62
N GLY A 144 -14.44 -20.09 -11.75
CA GLY A 144 -13.98 -21.37 -11.24
C GLY A 144 -12.77 -21.23 -10.31
N ARG A 145 -11.87 -22.21 -10.33
CA ARG A 145 -10.65 -22.18 -9.53
C ARG A 145 -9.60 -21.25 -10.17
N PRO A 146 -9.03 -20.25 -9.46
CA PRO A 146 -7.93 -19.42 -9.96
C PRO A 146 -6.70 -20.28 -10.30
N LEU A 147 -6.14 -20.08 -11.48
CA LEU A 147 -4.99 -20.82 -12.02
C LEU A 147 -3.76 -19.94 -12.22
N MET A 148 -3.97 -18.68 -12.65
CA MET A 148 -2.87 -17.79 -12.99
C MET A 148 -3.20 -16.34 -12.63
N PHE A 149 -2.24 -15.67 -11.99
CA PHE A 149 -2.24 -14.22 -11.72
C PHE A 149 -1.26 -13.50 -12.65
N LYS A 150 -1.66 -12.37 -13.20
CA LYS A 150 -0.78 -11.47 -13.92
C LYS A 150 -0.93 -10.05 -13.39
N GLY A 151 0.17 -9.44 -12.92
CA GLY A 151 0.24 -8.05 -12.46
C GLY A 151 1.04 -7.17 -13.41
N VAL A 152 0.62 -5.92 -13.54
CA VAL A 152 1.36 -4.85 -14.21
C VAL A 152 1.38 -3.66 -13.28
N SER A 153 2.58 -3.23 -12.88
CA SER A 153 2.77 -2.06 -12.00
C SER A 153 3.86 -1.17 -12.55
N ARG A 154 3.44 -0.10 -13.22
CA ARG A 154 4.35 0.79 -13.93
C ARG A 154 4.11 2.23 -13.55
N ASP A 155 5.11 2.82 -12.88
CA ASP A 155 5.16 4.24 -12.57
C ASP A 155 5.59 5.06 -13.81
N PRO A 156 5.05 6.26 -14.04
CA PRO A 156 5.41 7.10 -15.19
C PRO A 156 6.84 7.63 -15.10
N PHE A 157 7.41 7.72 -13.90
CA PHE A 157 8.78 8.18 -13.63
C PHE A 157 9.23 7.72 -12.25
N TRP A 158 10.54 7.70 -12.02
CA TRP A 158 11.13 7.59 -10.69
C TRP A 158 11.32 8.97 -10.09
N PRO A 159 10.72 9.28 -8.91
CA PRO A 159 10.90 10.58 -8.27
C PRO A 159 12.26 10.65 -7.57
N GLU A 160 13.21 11.35 -8.18
CA GLU A 160 14.61 11.47 -7.68
C GLU A 160 14.75 12.02 -6.25
N LYS A 161 13.73 12.68 -5.72
CA LYS A 161 13.73 13.24 -4.36
C LYS A 161 13.53 12.22 -3.24
N GLN A 162 13.36 10.97 -3.59
CA GLN A 162 13.19 9.87 -2.63
C GLN A 162 14.53 9.22 -2.26
N ASP A 163 15.64 9.96 -2.47
CA ASP A 163 16.99 9.51 -2.22
C ASP A 163 17.36 9.65 -0.75
N GLY A 164 17.38 8.57 -0.01
CA GLY A 164 17.87 8.53 1.36
C GLY A 164 18.13 7.11 1.82
N PRO A 165 18.99 6.92 2.83
CA PRO A 165 19.11 5.63 3.50
C PRO A 165 17.74 5.29 4.12
N GLY A 166 17.09 4.23 3.62
CA GLY A 166 15.74 3.82 4.02
C GLY A 166 14.77 3.73 2.86
N TYR A 167 15.16 4.10 1.64
CA TYR A 167 14.42 3.75 0.43
C TYR A 167 14.75 2.30 0.07
N ASN A 168 13.74 1.48 0.09
CA ASN A 168 13.91 0.08 -0.22
C ASN A 168 13.65 -0.20 -1.69
N THR A 169 14.03 -1.39 -2.11
CA THR A 169 14.00 -1.81 -3.51
C THR A 169 12.60 -1.68 -4.12
N THR A 170 12.55 -1.58 -5.43
CA THR A 170 11.32 -1.63 -6.23
C THR A 170 10.40 -2.79 -5.81
N PHE A 171 10.97 -3.92 -5.37
CA PHE A 171 10.18 -5.07 -4.90
C PHE A 171 9.42 -4.82 -3.59
N LEU A 172 9.96 -4.01 -2.66
CA LEU A 172 9.32 -3.70 -1.38
C LEU A 172 8.51 -2.40 -1.41
N ASP A 173 8.84 -1.46 -2.27
CA ASP A 173 8.09 -0.21 -2.41
C ASP A 173 6.89 -0.37 -3.36
N LEU A 174 7.15 -0.76 -4.61
CA LEU A 174 6.13 -0.95 -5.63
C LEU A 174 5.50 -2.34 -5.55
N GLY A 175 6.35 -3.37 -5.47
CA GLY A 175 5.96 -4.77 -5.55
C GLY A 175 5.07 -5.25 -4.41
N VAL A 176 5.20 -4.69 -3.20
CA VAL A 176 4.41 -5.10 -2.04
C VAL A 176 2.89 -5.03 -2.28
N HIS A 177 2.44 -4.08 -3.08
CA HIS A 177 1.04 -3.98 -3.48
C HIS A 177 0.58 -5.13 -4.38
N ASP A 178 1.44 -5.57 -5.29
CA ASP A 178 1.12 -6.66 -6.22
C ASP A 178 1.22 -8.01 -5.54
N PHE A 179 2.15 -8.17 -4.60
CA PHE A 179 2.27 -9.37 -3.78
C PHE A 179 1.07 -9.54 -2.86
N ASP A 180 0.58 -8.46 -2.27
CA ASP A 180 -0.67 -8.45 -1.51
C ASP A 180 -1.86 -8.87 -2.38
N LEU A 181 -2.03 -8.23 -3.56
CA LEU A 181 -3.11 -8.54 -4.48
C LEU A 181 -3.05 -9.98 -5.00
N ALA A 182 -1.85 -10.50 -5.31
CA ALA A 182 -1.67 -11.85 -5.80
C ALA A 182 -2.20 -12.87 -4.77
N ARG A 183 -1.78 -12.76 -3.51
CA ARG A 183 -2.29 -13.62 -2.43
C ARG A 183 -3.80 -13.50 -2.25
N TRP A 184 -4.30 -12.26 -2.16
CA TRP A 184 -5.70 -11.97 -1.91
C TRP A 184 -6.64 -12.45 -3.00
N LEU A 185 -6.29 -12.24 -4.29
CA LEU A 185 -7.12 -12.66 -5.42
C LEU A 185 -7.01 -14.15 -5.69
N MET A 186 -5.81 -14.74 -5.56
CA MET A 186 -5.62 -16.17 -5.79
C MET A 186 -6.11 -17.04 -4.62
N GLY A 187 -6.33 -16.44 -3.42
CA GLY A 187 -6.76 -17.17 -2.23
C GLY A 187 -5.74 -18.23 -1.77
N SER A 188 -4.46 -18.00 -2.02
CA SER A 188 -3.36 -18.92 -1.70
C SER A 188 -2.10 -18.16 -1.38
N GLU A 189 -1.26 -18.70 -0.48
CA GLU A 189 0.06 -18.14 -0.21
C GLU A 189 1.03 -18.44 -1.34
N VAL A 190 2.05 -17.55 -1.47
CA VAL A 190 3.16 -17.73 -2.41
C VAL A 190 4.22 -18.58 -1.73
N SER A 191 4.63 -19.65 -2.39
CA SER A 191 5.67 -20.58 -1.89
C SER A 191 7.06 -20.30 -2.46
N GLU A 192 7.13 -19.84 -3.73
CA GLU A 192 8.40 -19.59 -4.42
C GLU A 192 8.34 -18.33 -5.29
N VAL A 193 9.47 -17.63 -5.38
CA VAL A 193 9.66 -16.42 -6.18
C VAL A 193 10.91 -16.55 -7.05
N TYR A 194 10.79 -16.19 -8.33
CA TYR A 194 11.93 -15.94 -9.20
C TYR A 194 11.85 -14.52 -9.76
N ALA A 195 12.88 -13.70 -9.51
CA ALA A 195 12.90 -12.31 -9.91
C ALA A 195 14.15 -11.98 -10.76
N VAL A 196 13.93 -11.22 -11.81
CA VAL A 196 14.98 -10.58 -12.60
C VAL A 196 14.74 -9.09 -12.67
N GLY A 197 15.80 -8.30 -12.54
CA GLY A 197 15.68 -6.84 -12.58
C GLY A 197 16.94 -6.19 -13.11
N LYS A 198 16.78 -5.05 -13.74
CA LYS A 198 17.89 -4.27 -14.31
C LYS A 198 17.64 -2.77 -14.13
N VAL A 199 18.71 -2.02 -14.08
CA VAL A 199 18.72 -0.57 -14.24
C VAL A 199 18.89 -0.27 -15.73
N LEU A 200 17.82 0.19 -16.37
CA LEU A 200 17.78 0.45 -17.81
C LEU A 200 17.63 1.93 -18.16
N VAL A 201 17.04 2.73 -17.26
CA VAL A 201 16.67 4.13 -17.52
C VAL A 201 17.28 5.10 -16.51
N TYR A 202 17.34 4.74 -15.23
CA TYR A 202 17.78 5.61 -14.14
C TYR A 202 19.08 5.08 -13.50
N PRO A 203 20.28 5.40 -14.04
CA PRO A 203 21.56 4.83 -13.59
C PRO A 203 21.82 4.99 -12.08
N LYS A 204 21.31 6.06 -11.48
CA LYS A 204 21.43 6.35 -10.05
C LYS A 204 20.83 5.27 -9.15
N LEU A 205 19.82 4.53 -9.61
CA LEU A 205 19.25 3.42 -8.85
C LEU A 205 20.26 2.30 -8.56
N ALA A 206 21.26 2.12 -9.42
CA ALA A 206 22.33 1.17 -9.17
C ALA A 206 23.15 1.51 -7.90
N GLU A 207 23.31 2.79 -7.58
CA GLU A 207 24.02 3.26 -6.39
C GLU A 207 23.26 2.89 -5.09
N PHE A 208 21.93 2.76 -5.18
CA PHE A 208 21.08 2.35 -4.07
C PHE A 208 20.85 0.83 -4.01
N GLY A 209 21.43 0.06 -4.95
CA GLY A 209 21.22 -1.38 -5.03
C GLY A 209 19.77 -1.73 -5.38
N ASP A 210 19.12 -0.93 -6.25
CA ASP A 210 17.74 -1.10 -6.73
C ASP A 210 17.71 -1.21 -8.26
N VAL A 211 16.51 -1.40 -8.82
CA VAL A 211 16.22 -1.53 -10.25
C VAL A 211 15.07 -0.62 -10.67
N ASP A 212 15.04 -0.26 -11.97
CA ASP A 212 13.90 0.48 -12.52
C ASP A 212 12.96 -0.38 -13.38
N ASN A 213 13.38 -1.58 -13.74
CA ASN A 213 12.55 -2.55 -14.45
C ASN A 213 12.80 -3.95 -13.88
N ALA A 214 11.73 -4.69 -13.62
CA ALA A 214 11.81 -6.05 -13.10
C ALA A 214 10.66 -6.93 -13.60
N LEU A 215 10.94 -8.23 -13.65
CA LEU A 215 9.93 -9.28 -13.87
C LEU A 215 10.02 -10.26 -12.70
N VAL A 216 8.86 -10.64 -12.18
CA VAL A 216 8.74 -11.59 -11.07
C VAL A 216 7.79 -12.71 -11.48
N SER A 217 8.24 -13.95 -11.27
CA SER A 217 7.39 -15.15 -11.36
C SER A 217 7.10 -15.66 -9.95
N LEU A 218 5.88 -16.10 -9.72
CA LEU A 218 5.39 -16.63 -8.45
C LEU A 218 4.90 -18.06 -8.64
N THR A 219 5.16 -18.93 -7.68
CA THR A 219 4.48 -20.21 -7.51
C THR A 219 3.69 -20.15 -6.21
N PHE A 220 2.43 -20.52 -6.24
CA PHE A 220 1.58 -20.56 -5.07
C PHE A 220 1.57 -21.95 -4.42
N GLU A 221 1.20 -22.04 -3.14
CA GLU A 221 1.08 -23.33 -2.43
C GLU A 221 0.08 -24.30 -3.08
N ASN A 222 -0.96 -23.77 -3.73
CA ASN A 222 -1.94 -24.56 -4.49
C ASN A 222 -1.51 -24.88 -5.93
N GLU A 223 -0.22 -24.74 -6.26
CA GLU A 223 0.41 -24.95 -7.57
C GLU A 223 -0.02 -23.95 -8.67
N ALA A 224 -0.84 -22.94 -8.36
CA ALA A 224 -1.13 -21.85 -9.28
C ALA A 224 0.14 -21.03 -9.57
N LEU A 225 0.13 -20.28 -10.66
CA LEU A 225 1.26 -19.49 -11.13
C LEU A 225 0.94 -18.00 -11.11
N GLY A 226 1.99 -17.18 -10.98
CA GLY A 226 1.86 -15.72 -11.10
C GLY A 226 3.01 -15.10 -11.87
N SER A 227 2.75 -13.96 -12.48
CA SER A 227 3.77 -13.12 -13.09
C SER A 227 3.46 -11.65 -12.87
N ILE A 228 4.49 -10.84 -12.58
CA ILE A 228 4.33 -9.41 -12.36
C ILE A 228 5.44 -8.69 -13.11
N ASP A 229 5.10 -7.63 -13.86
CA ASP A 229 6.07 -6.73 -14.43
C ASP A 229 6.05 -5.38 -13.72
N PHE A 230 7.24 -4.89 -13.38
CA PHE A 230 7.48 -3.60 -12.75
C PHE A 230 8.28 -2.68 -13.65
N SER A 231 7.89 -1.42 -13.73
CA SER A 231 8.68 -0.39 -14.40
C SER A 231 8.51 0.96 -13.72
N ARG A 232 9.58 1.73 -13.63
CA ARG A 232 9.53 3.13 -13.20
C ARG A 232 9.66 4.09 -14.41
N ASN A 233 9.23 3.65 -15.60
CA ASN A 233 9.38 4.43 -16.83
C ASN A 233 8.19 4.30 -17.80
N ALA A 234 6.98 4.23 -17.30
CA ALA A 234 5.76 4.25 -18.10
C ALA A 234 5.39 5.68 -18.51
N ARG A 235 6.19 6.30 -19.37
CA ARG A 235 6.01 7.72 -19.77
C ARG A 235 4.66 8.03 -20.42
N TYR A 236 3.91 6.99 -20.78
CA TYR A 236 2.55 7.10 -21.28
C TYR A 236 1.49 7.30 -20.20
N GLY A 237 1.83 7.11 -18.91
CA GLY A 237 0.94 7.29 -17.77
C GLY A 237 1.13 6.24 -16.68
N TYR A 238 0.36 6.36 -15.61
CA TYR A 238 0.39 5.44 -14.47
C TYR A 238 -0.41 4.18 -14.81
N ASP A 239 0.27 3.04 -14.92
CA ASP A 239 -0.30 1.79 -15.46
C ASP A 239 -0.31 0.68 -14.39
N ILE A 240 -1.45 0.51 -13.73
CA ILE A 240 -1.68 -0.51 -12.71
C ILE A 240 -2.87 -1.37 -13.15
N ARG A 241 -2.58 -2.63 -13.45
CA ARG A 241 -3.56 -3.60 -13.94
C ARG A 241 -3.29 -4.99 -13.38
N ALA A 242 -4.32 -5.83 -13.34
CA ALA A 242 -4.19 -7.25 -13.05
C ALA A 242 -5.12 -8.09 -13.92
N GLU A 243 -4.77 -9.38 -14.06
CA GLU A 243 -5.59 -10.40 -14.69
C GLU A 243 -5.56 -11.65 -13.80
N VAL A 244 -6.72 -12.27 -13.61
CA VAL A 244 -6.84 -13.58 -12.95
C VAL A 244 -7.51 -14.53 -13.93
N LEU A 245 -6.80 -15.56 -14.36
CA LEU A 245 -7.32 -16.65 -15.15
C LEU A 245 -7.75 -17.78 -14.22
N GLY A 246 -8.98 -18.24 -14.35
CA GLY A 246 -9.50 -19.46 -13.72
C GLY A 246 -9.81 -20.53 -14.76
N ASP A 247 -10.24 -21.69 -14.31
CA ASP A 247 -10.57 -22.83 -15.20
C ASP A 247 -11.94 -22.66 -15.91
N GLU A 248 -12.78 -21.70 -15.48
CA GLU A 248 -14.08 -21.41 -16.12
C GLU A 248 -14.18 -20.00 -16.70
N GLY A 249 -13.16 -19.14 -16.52
CA GLY A 249 -13.17 -17.77 -17.04
C GLY A 249 -11.97 -16.96 -16.62
N ALA A 250 -11.99 -15.65 -16.94
CA ALA A 250 -10.93 -14.73 -16.56
C ALA A 250 -11.50 -13.36 -16.16
N LEU A 251 -10.79 -12.65 -15.31
CA LEU A 251 -11.07 -11.26 -14.93
C LEU A 251 -9.89 -10.38 -15.30
N MET A 252 -10.16 -9.29 -16.01
CA MET A 252 -9.19 -8.23 -16.30
C MET A 252 -9.55 -7.02 -15.44
N ILE A 253 -8.59 -6.51 -14.69
CA ILE A 253 -8.78 -5.47 -13.68
C ILE A 253 -7.91 -4.27 -14.00
N GLY A 254 -8.49 -3.09 -13.91
CA GLY A 254 -7.82 -1.83 -14.18
C GLY A 254 -7.84 -1.43 -15.66
N GLY A 255 -7.44 -0.19 -15.91
CA GLY A 255 -7.36 0.41 -17.23
C GLY A 255 -6.52 1.67 -17.19
N LEU A 256 -6.05 2.11 -18.34
CA LEU A 256 -5.24 3.32 -18.49
C LEU A 256 -6.08 4.59 -18.53
N GLN A 257 -7.30 4.48 -19.04
CA GLN A 257 -8.18 5.61 -19.27
C GLN A 257 -8.65 6.22 -17.94
N GLN A 258 -8.40 7.52 -17.77
CA GLN A 258 -8.84 8.26 -16.59
C GLN A 258 -10.28 8.73 -16.72
N THR A 259 -10.60 9.39 -17.83
CA THR A 259 -11.94 9.91 -18.09
C THR A 259 -12.67 9.02 -19.10
N PRO A 260 -13.96 8.69 -18.93
CA PRO A 260 -14.70 7.86 -19.88
C PRO A 260 -15.02 8.67 -21.17
N LEU A 261 -13.97 9.19 -21.83
CA LEU A 261 -14.05 9.99 -23.06
C LEU A 261 -13.06 9.46 -24.09
N LEU A 262 -13.55 9.13 -25.29
CA LEU A 262 -12.73 8.85 -26.47
C LEU A 262 -12.84 10.01 -27.45
N ALA A 263 -11.70 10.62 -27.81
CA ALA A 263 -11.65 11.59 -28.88
C ALA A 263 -11.41 10.87 -30.22
N LEU A 264 -12.36 10.97 -31.11
CA LEU A 264 -12.34 10.35 -32.44
C LEU A 264 -11.98 11.40 -33.49
N SER A 265 -10.92 11.18 -34.24
CA SER A 265 -10.48 12.04 -35.32
C SER A 265 -10.03 11.22 -36.53
N ARG A 266 -9.66 11.89 -37.65
CA ARG A 266 -9.08 11.20 -38.80
C ARG A 266 -7.73 10.52 -38.49
N ASP A 267 -7.05 11.00 -37.45
CA ASP A 267 -5.73 10.49 -37.04
C ASP A 267 -5.82 9.29 -36.08
N GLY A 268 -7.06 8.92 -35.68
CA GLY A 268 -7.31 7.77 -34.82
C GLY A 268 -8.19 8.08 -33.60
N VAL A 269 -8.10 7.18 -32.62
CA VAL A 269 -8.79 7.27 -31.34
C VAL A 269 -7.77 7.58 -30.25
N THR A 270 -8.03 8.62 -29.48
CA THR A 270 -7.19 9.01 -28.33
C THR A 270 -8.03 9.13 -27.05
N HIS A 271 -7.41 8.95 -25.91
CA HIS A 271 -7.98 9.17 -24.59
C HIS A 271 -6.90 9.69 -23.63
N ASP A 272 -7.31 10.28 -22.52
CA ASP A 272 -6.43 10.61 -21.43
C ASP A 272 -6.01 9.35 -20.63
N VAL A 273 -4.96 9.49 -19.83
CA VAL A 273 -4.47 8.43 -18.96
C VAL A 273 -4.28 8.97 -17.54
N PHE A 274 -4.33 8.09 -16.55
CA PHE A 274 -3.99 8.48 -15.18
C PHE A 274 -2.56 9.01 -15.13
N PRO A 275 -2.34 10.24 -14.61
CA PRO A 275 -0.99 10.80 -14.52
C PRO A 275 -0.17 10.19 -13.39
N TRP A 276 -0.82 9.85 -12.25
CA TRP A 276 -0.15 9.36 -11.05
C TRP A 276 -1.12 8.65 -10.08
N TYR A 277 -0.58 8.00 -9.03
CA TYR A 277 -1.37 7.24 -8.06
C TYR A 277 -2.45 8.04 -7.31
N PRO A 278 -2.25 9.34 -6.94
CA PRO A 278 -3.30 10.04 -6.20
C PRO A 278 -4.59 10.20 -6.99
N GLN A 279 -4.50 10.35 -8.31
CA GLN A 279 -5.67 10.44 -9.18
C GLN A 279 -6.27 9.06 -9.45
N ARG A 280 -5.40 8.04 -9.64
CA ARG A 280 -5.86 6.68 -9.96
C ARG A 280 -6.59 6.03 -8.78
N PHE A 281 -6.15 6.28 -7.56
CA PHE A 281 -6.64 5.62 -6.35
C PHE A 281 -7.31 6.56 -5.34
N ALA A 282 -7.75 7.74 -5.77
CA ALA A 282 -8.36 8.75 -4.89
C ALA A 282 -9.51 8.18 -4.03
N ASP A 283 -10.42 7.46 -4.67
CA ASP A 283 -11.57 6.84 -3.99
C ASP A 283 -11.14 5.69 -3.07
N ALA A 284 -10.15 4.92 -3.49
CA ALA A 284 -9.62 3.80 -2.71
C ALA A 284 -8.94 4.26 -1.42
N PHE A 285 -8.16 5.34 -1.45
CA PHE A 285 -7.58 5.95 -0.25
C PHE A 285 -8.62 6.48 0.74
N THR A 286 -9.77 6.92 0.25
CA THR A 286 -10.88 7.31 1.12
C THR A 286 -11.61 6.09 1.68
N ALA A 287 -11.84 5.08 0.83
CA ALA A 287 -12.56 3.87 1.20
C ALA A 287 -11.80 3.01 2.23
N GLU A 288 -10.47 2.90 2.14
CA GLU A 288 -9.68 2.15 3.12
C GLU A 288 -9.74 2.77 4.52
N LEU A 289 -9.66 4.12 4.63
CA LEU A 289 -9.82 4.82 5.90
C LEU A 289 -11.25 4.70 6.45
N ALA A 290 -12.25 4.81 5.59
CA ALA A 290 -13.64 4.62 6.00
C ALA A 290 -13.88 3.20 6.52
N ALA A 291 -13.28 2.18 5.89
CA ALA A 291 -13.37 0.80 6.35
C ALA A 291 -12.66 0.59 7.70
N PHE A 292 -11.50 1.21 7.90
CA PHE A 292 -10.80 1.21 9.19
C PHE A 292 -11.66 1.78 10.30
N LEU A 293 -12.22 2.97 10.11
CA LEU A 293 -13.07 3.64 11.10
C LEU A 293 -14.35 2.84 11.40
N ASP A 294 -14.99 2.29 10.37
CA ASP A 294 -16.16 1.42 10.51
C ASP A 294 -15.84 0.16 11.33
N ALA A 295 -14.67 -0.43 11.11
CA ALA A 295 -14.20 -1.57 11.87
C ALA A 295 -14.03 -1.23 13.36
N LEU A 296 -13.38 -0.09 13.66
CA LEU A 296 -13.21 0.39 15.05
C LEU A 296 -14.54 0.65 15.74
N GLN A 297 -15.46 1.36 15.08
CA GLN A 297 -16.78 1.66 15.66
C GLN A 297 -17.61 0.42 15.96
N LYS A 298 -17.38 -0.67 15.19
CA LYS A 298 -18.06 -1.96 15.37
C LYS A 298 -17.31 -2.92 16.29
N GLY A 299 -16.13 -2.54 16.81
CA GLY A 299 -15.31 -3.38 17.66
C GLY A 299 -14.82 -4.66 16.95
N ARG A 300 -14.56 -4.59 15.64
CA ARG A 300 -14.04 -5.72 14.85
C ARG A 300 -12.66 -5.42 14.30
N ALA A 301 -11.87 -6.47 14.09
CA ALA A 301 -10.57 -6.32 13.44
C ALA A 301 -10.74 -5.77 12.01
N PRO A 302 -9.96 -4.74 11.62
CA PRO A 302 -9.94 -4.25 10.26
C PRO A 302 -9.11 -5.18 9.34
N GLU A 303 -9.38 -5.09 8.03
CA GLU A 303 -8.62 -5.79 6.99
C GLU A 303 -8.20 -4.80 5.89
N PRO A 304 -7.02 -4.98 5.28
CA PRO A 304 -5.97 -5.96 5.62
C PRO A 304 -5.24 -5.63 6.91
N ASP A 305 -4.98 -6.65 7.71
CA ASP A 305 -4.30 -6.51 9.00
C ASP A 305 -2.76 -6.54 8.89
N GLY A 306 -2.07 -6.55 10.04
CA GLY A 306 -0.62 -6.59 10.08
C GLY A 306 -0.02 -7.91 9.55
N ILE A 307 -0.74 -9.03 9.68
CA ILE A 307 -0.28 -10.33 9.14
C ILE A 307 -0.26 -10.29 7.61
N GLU A 308 -1.29 -9.70 7.01
CA GLU A 308 -1.33 -9.47 5.56
C GLU A 308 -0.14 -8.63 5.08
N GLY A 309 0.19 -7.55 5.81
CA GLY A 309 1.35 -6.71 5.51
C GLY A 309 2.69 -7.43 5.66
N ARG A 310 2.81 -8.28 6.68
CA ARG A 310 3.99 -9.12 6.90
C ARG A 310 4.19 -10.10 5.74
N ARG A 311 3.12 -10.82 5.33
CA ARG A 311 3.15 -11.80 4.23
C ARG A 311 3.55 -11.15 2.89
N ALA A 312 2.98 -9.98 2.58
CA ALA A 312 3.37 -9.24 1.38
C ALA A 312 4.85 -8.81 1.40
N SER A 313 5.36 -8.42 2.58
CA SER A 313 6.76 -8.05 2.77
C SER A 313 7.71 -9.26 2.65
N GLU A 314 7.31 -10.45 3.12
CA GLU A 314 8.07 -11.70 2.95
C GLU A 314 8.31 -12.02 1.48
N ILE A 315 7.26 -11.91 0.65
CA ILE A 315 7.38 -12.14 -0.79
C ILE A 315 8.32 -11.09 -1.41
N GLY A 316 8.21 -9.83 -1.00
CA GLY A 316 9.12 -8.76 -1.46
C GLY A 316 10.58 -9.03 -1.11
N LEU A 317 10.86 -9.51 0.10
CA LEU A 317 12.21 -9.90 0.54
C LEU A 317 12.73 -11.12 -0.23
N ALA A 318 11.90 -12.13 -0.45
CA ALA A 318 12.24 -13.29 -1.28
C ALA A 318 12.52 -12.87 -2.74
N ALA A 319 11.79 -11.89 -3.28
CA ALA A 319 12.06 -11.34 -4.61
C ALA A 319 13.42 -10.62 -4.68
N VAL A 320 13.81 -9.88 -3.64
CA VAL A 320 15.14 -9.26 -3.51
C VAL A 320 16.24 -10.33 -3.45
N GLU A 321 16.05 -11.37 -2.64
CA GLU A 321 16.98 -12.50 -2.53
C GLU A 321 17.15 -13.20 -3.89
N SER A 322 16.03 -13.55 -4.54
CA SER A 322 16.02 -14.19 -5.85
C SER A 322 16.75 -13.35 -6.90
N TRP A 323 16.44 -12.06 -6.98
CA TRP A 323 17.07 -11.13 -7.92
C TRP A 323 18.58 -11.03 -7.71
N ARG A 324 19.04 -10.91 -6.46
CA ARG A 324 20.48 -10.83 -6.14
C ARG A 324 21.21 -12.15 -6.35
N GLY A 325 20.56 -13.25 -6.00
CA GLY A 325 21.12 -14.60 -6.11
C GLY A 325 21.03 -15.22 -7.52
N GLY A 326 20.14 -14.68 -8.38
CA GLY A 326 19.88 -15.22 -9.72
C GLY A 326 19.24 -16.61 -9.72
N GLN A 327 18.54 -16.97 -8.66
CA GLN A 327 17.89 -18.28 -8.46
C GLN A 327 16.52 -18.13 -7.81
N VAL A 328 15.74 -19.21 -7.80
CA VAL A 328 14.46 -19.27 -7.09
C VAL A 328 14.70 -19.11 -5.58
N ALA A 329 13.95 -18.22 -4.93
CA ALA A 329 13.90 -18.09 -3.49
C ALA A 329 12.58 -18.67 -2.95
N LYS A 330 12.65 -19.33 -1.80
CA LYS A 330 11.46 -19.80 -1.07
C LYS A 330 10.92 -18.66 -0.21
N VAL A 331 9.59 -18.52 -0.20
CA VAL A 331 8.92 -17.69 0.79
C VAL A 331 8.76 -18.55 2.05
N SER A 332 9.30 -18.09 3.17
CA SER A 332 9.20 -18.83 4.43
C SER A 332 7.74 -18.88 4.89
N ALA A 333 7.33 -20.03 5.39
CA ALA A 333 5.97 -20.21 5.89
C ALA A 333 5.76 -19.53 7.26
#